data_b9610788e57b7974b872affccc6ef7fa
#
_entry.id   b9610788e57b7974b872affccc6ef7fa
#
_cell.length_a   1.000
_cell.length_b   1.000
_cell.length_c   1.000
_cell.angle_alpha   90.00
_cell.angle_beta   90.00
_cell.angle_gamma   90.00
#
_symmetry.space_group_name_H-M   'P 1'
#
loop_
_entity.id
_entity.type
_entity.pdbx_description
1 polymer ?
#
loop_
_entity_poly.entity_id
_entity_poly.type
_entity_poly.pdbx_seq_one_letter_code
_entity_poly.pdbx_strand_id
1 'polypeptide(L)'
;MDRSFFDKSVCREGNGNMKGAFAETVPAESVVLWGAEMDYATAPCVRNALAKFAENGIYGFTVPTPAYKKAICEWMQFARNAEIHPDWIVPVMGTVFALSTAV
;
A
#
# COMPACT_ATOMS: atom_id res chain seq x y z
N MET A 1 -19.69 -6.05 -3.17
CA MET A 1 -18.38 -6.70 -3.41
C MET A 1 -18.40 -8.04 -2.69
N ASP A 2 -18.11 -9.11 -3.39
CA ASP A 2 -18.10 -10.45 -2.79
C ASP A 2 -16.90 -10.57 -1.84
N ARG A 3 -17.14 -10.93 -0.57
CA ARG A 3 -16.09 -11.10 0.45
C ARG A 3 -15.14 -12.24 0.13
N SER A 4 -15.59 -13.25 -0.61
CA SER A 4 -14.77 -14.39 -1.02
C SER A 4 -13.53 -14.01 -1.85
N PHE A 5 -13.53 -12.80 -2.44
CA PHE A 5 -12.36 -12.26 -3.12
C PHE A 5 -11.15 -12.09 -2.18
N PHE A 6 -11.41 -11.75 -0.91
CA PHE A 6 -10.35 -11.52 0.09
C PHE A 6 -9.96 -12.77 0.87
N ASP A 7 -10.59 -13.92 0.56
CA ASP A 7 -10.30 -15.20 1.22
C ASP A 7 -9.27 -16.05 0.45
N LYS A 8 -8.83 -15.56 -0.72
CA LYS A 8 -7.87 -16.26 -1.57
C LYS A 8 -6.50 -15.60 -1.47
N SER A 9 -5.53 -16.37 -0.97
CA SER A 9 -4.12 -15.95 -1.02
C SER A 9 -3.62 -15.91 -2.47
N VAL A 10 -2.63 -15.07 -2.73
CA VAL A 10 -1.99 -14.93 -4.03
C VAL A 10 -0.60 -15.56 -3.98
N CYS A 11 -0.29 -16.41 -4.95
CA CYS A 11 1.07 -16.94 -5.11
C CYS A 11 2.05 -15.77 -5.33
N ARG A 12 3.15 -15.80 -4.58
CA ARG A 12 4.19 -14.76 -4.62
C ARG A 12 5.50 -15.24 -5.22
N GLU A 13 5.57 -16.50 -5.64
CA GLU A 13 6.76 -17.06 -6.25
C GLU A 13 7.17 -16.27 -7.50
N GLY A 14 8.45 -15.99 -7.61
CA GLY A 14 9.04 -15.35 -8.79
C GLY A 14 8.70 -13.88 -9.01
N ASN A 15 7.93 -13.23 -8.14
CA ASN A 15 7.57 -11.82 -8.32
C ASN A 15 8.50 -10.82 -7.58
N GLY A 16 9.59 -11.32 -6.97
CA GLY A 16 10.62 -10.49 -6.34
C GLY A 16 10.20 -9.83 -5.02
N ASN A 17 9.06 -10.20 -4.44
CA ASN A 17 8.67 -9.65 -3.15
C ASN A 17 9.51 -10.26 -2.01
N MET A 18 9.76 -9.45 -0.99
CA MET A 18 10.63 -9.81 0.12
C MET A 18 10.05 -10.94 0.97
N LYS A 19 8.75 -10.97 1.21
CA LYS A 19 8.08 -12.02 1.98
C LYS A 19 8.18 -13.39 1.28
N GLY A 20 8.06 -13.45 -0.05
CA GLY A 20 8.27 -14.66 -0.84
C GLY A 20 9.70 -15.15 -0.75
N ALA A 21 10.69 -14.25 -0.91
CA ALA A 21 12.09 -14.61 -0.79
C ALA A 21 12.46 -15.16 0.61
N PHE A 22 11.86 -14.60 1.68
CA PHE A 22 12.05 -15.15 3.03
C PHE A 22 11.38 -16.50 3.23
N ALA A 23 10.23 -16.75 2.61
CA ALA A 23 9.55 -18.04 2.69
C ALA A 23 10.42 -19.20 2.17
N GLU A 24 11.28 -18.94 1.19
CA GLU A 24 12.22 -19.93 0.63
C GLU A 24 13.36 -20.29 1.61
N THR A 25 13.60 -19.48 2.64
CA THR A 25 14.69 -19.68 3.61
C THR A 25 14.27 -20.42 4.89
N VAL A 26 12.99 -20.72 5.04
CA VAL A 26 12.43 -21.39 6.22
C VAL A 26 11.81 -22.75 5.83
N PRO A 27 11.64 -23.70 6.80
CA PRO A 27 10.99 -24.98 6.50
C PRO A 27 9.63 -24.80 5.85
N ALA A 28 9.28 -25.68 4.92
CA ALA A 28 8.06 -25.58 4.10
C ALA A 28 6.75 -25.54 4.90
N GLU A 29 6.75 -26.13 6.11
CA GLU A 29 5.61 -26.10 7.04
C GLU A 29 5.49 -24.81 7.85
N SER A 30 6.43 -23.86 7.68
CA SER A 30 6.45 -22.62 8.46
C SER A 30 5.41 -21.64 7.95
N VAL A 31 4.74 -20.94 8.87
CA VAL A 31 3.87 -19.80 8.55
C VAL A 31 4.67 -18.52 8.65
N VAL A 32 4.85 -17.86 7.51
CA VAL A 32 5.61 -16.59 7.43
C VAL A 32 4.71 -15.41 7.74
N LEU A 33 4.83 -14.85 8.94
CA LEU A 33 4.11 -13.65 9.39
C LEU A 33 4.98 -12.38 9.32
N TRP A 34 6.10 -12.46 8.65
CA TRP A 34 7.06 -11.37 8.54
C TRP A 34 6.61 -10.30 7.57
N GLY A 35 6.92 -9.03 7.92
CA GLY A 35 6.63 -7.86 7.09
C GLY A 35 5.18 -7.37 7.18
N ALA A 36 4.97 -6.12 6.82
CA ALA A 36 3.65 -5.49 6.75
C ALA A 36 3.03 -5.67 5.36
N GLU A 37 3.08 -6.89 4.83
CA GLU A 37 2.55 -7.26 3.53
C GLU A 37 1.35 -8.19 3.67
N MET A 38 0.28 -7.89 2.92
CA MET A 38 -0.92 -8.73 2.88
C MET A 38 -0.70 -9.94 1.95
N ASP A 39 -1.23 -11.11 2.34
CA ASP A 39 -1.21 -12.31 1.51
C ASP A 39 -2.36 -12.37 0.49
N TYR A 40 -3.22 -11.39 0.51
CA TYR A 40 -4.41 -11.31 -0.32
C TYR A 40 -4.26 -10.26 -1.41
N ALA A 41 -4.97 -10.46 -2.52
CA ALA A 41 -4.97 -9.51 -3.61
C ALA A 41 -5.53 -8.15 -3.18
N THR A 42 -4.90 -7.09 -3.66
CA THR A 42 -5.41 -5.72 -3.48
C THR A 42 -6.79 -5.57 -4.11
N ALA A 43 -7.66 -4.79 -3.46
CA ALA A 43 -9.03 -4.57 -3.91
C ALA A 43 -9.11 -4.19 -5.41
N PRO A 44 -10.11 -4.69 -6.16
CA PRO A 44 -10.21 -4.45 -7.60
C PRO A 44 -10.23 -2.97 -7.98
N CYS A 45 -10.85 -2.11 -7.18
CA CYS A 45 -10.88 -0.66 -7.43
C CYS A 45 -9.47 -0.04 -7.42
N VAL A 46 -8.58 -0.47 -6.52
CA VAL A 46 -7.18 -0.01 -6.46
C VAL A 46 -6.40 -0.53 -7.65
N ARG A 47 -6.52 -1.84 -7.96
CA ARG A 47 -5.85 -2.45 -9.12
C ARG A 47 -6.24 -1.78 -10.43
N ASN A 48 -7.53 -1.51 -10.63
CA ASN A 48 -8.05 -0.86 -11.83
C ASN A 48 -7.55 0.59 -11.93
N ALA A 49 -7.47 1.32 -10.82
CA ALA A 49 -6.92 2.69 -10.80
C ALA A 49 -5.44 2.71 -11.20
N LEU A 50 -4.65 1.76 -10.68
CA LEU A 50 -3.23 1.62 -11.03
C LEU A 50 -3.04 1.21 -12.50
N ALA A 51 -3.83 0.27 -13.01
CA ALA A 51 -3.79 -0.14 -14.42
C ALA A 51 -4.11 1.04 -15.34
N LYS A 52 -5.17 1.78 -15.06
CA LYS A 52 -5.55 2.98 -15.81
C LYS A 52 -4.46 4.06 -15.78
N PHE A 53 -3.78 4.23 -14.65
CA PHE A 53 -2.65 5.16 -14.57
C PHE A 53 -1.47 4.67 -15.42
N ALA A 54 -1.18 3.38 -15.38
CA ALA A 54 -0.11 2.77 -16.17
C ALA A 54 -0.36 2.89 -17.69
N GLU A 55 -1.61 2.80 -18.16
CA GLU A 55 -1.99 2.97 -19.56
C GLU A 55 -1.63 4.35 -20.13
N ASN A 56 -1.49 5.38 -19.31
CA ASN A 56 -1.08 6.71 -19.77
C ASN A 56 0.36 6.74 -20.33
N GLY A 57 1.21 5.80 -19.90
CA GLY A 57 2.57 5.61 -20.41
C GLY A 57 3.55 6.76 -20.13
N ILE A 58 3.16 7.76 -19.35
CA ILE A 58 4.01 8.90 -19.00
C ILE A 58 4.25 8.88 -17.49
N TYR A 59 5.50 8.64 -17.12
CA TYR A 59 5.95 8.55 -15.73
C TYR A 59 7.02 9.62 -15.49
N GLY A 60 6.74 10.54 -14.62
CA GLY A 60 7.64 11.64 -14.27
C GLY A 60 7.60 11.95 -12.78
N PHE A 61 8.20 13.08 -12.42
CA PHE A 61 8.11 13.56 -11.05
C PHE A 61 6.66 13.93 -10.71
N THR A 62 6.16 13.38 -9.61
CA THR A 62 4.79 13.60 -9.16
C THR A 62 4.78 14.45 -7.90
N VAL A 63 3.88 15.41 -7.84
CA VAL A 63 3.62 16.22 -6.64
C VAL A 63 2.30 15.83 -6.00
N PRO A 64 2.16 15.97 -4.67
CA PRO A 64 0.89 15.73 -4.00
C PRO A 64 -0.20 16.67 -4.53
N THR A 65 -1.23 16.10 -5.12
CA THR A 65 -2.36 16.88 -5.65
C THR A 65 -3.33 17.27 -4.53
N PRO A 66 -4.17 18.31 -4.73
CA PRO A 66 -5.27 18.61 -3.81
C PRO A 66 -6.20 17.41 -3.58
N ALA A 67 -6.46 16.61 -4.61
CA ALA A 67 -7.28 15.40 -4.50
C ALA A 67 -6.63 14.34 -3.61
N TYR A 68 -5.31 14.16 -3.69
CA TYR A 68 -4.56 13.27 -2.80
C TYR A 68 -4.69 13.70 -1.33
N LYS A 69 -4.45 14.96 -1.02
CA LYS A 69 -4.57 15.49 0.35
C LYS A 69 -6.01 15.38 0.87
N LYS A 70 -7.00 15.69 0.04
CA LYS A 70 -8.42 15.56 0.38
C LYS A 70 -8.76 14.11 0.74
N ALA A 71 -8.32 13.12 -0.03
CA ALA A 71 -8.58 11.71 0.24
C ALA A 71 -8.00 11.28 1.60
N ILE A 72 -6.82 11.78 1.98
CA ILE A 72 -6.22 11.52 3.29
C ILE A 72 -7.08 12.14 4.41
N CYS A 73 -7.49 13.39 4.28
CA CYS A 73 -8.34 14.06 5.27
C CYS A 73 -9.67 13.31 5.46
N GLU A 74 -10.33 12.94 4.37
CA GLU A 74 -11.58 12.18 4.41
C GLU A 74 -11.39 10.80 5.06
N TRP A 75 -10.31 10.11 4.75
CA TRP A 75 -9.98 8.83 5.39
C TRP A 75 -9.72 8.97 6.89
N MET A 76 -8.95 9.96 7.30
CA MET A 76 -8.67 10.22 8.73
C MET A 76 -9.95 10.54 9.50
N GLN A 77 -10.83 11.35 8.91
CA GLN A 77 -12.13 11.62 9.51
C GLN A 77 -12.98 10.35 9.61
N PHE A 78 -13.06 9.56 8.55
CA PHE A 78 -13.87 8.33 8.51
C PHE A 78 -13.33 7.23 9.44
N ALA A 79 -12.04 6.94 9.35
CA ALA A 79 -11.46 5.78 10.02
C ALA A 79 -10.98 6.04 11.45
N ARG A 80 -10.70 7.31 11.78
CA ARG A 80 -10.10 7.69 13.06
C ARG A 80 -10.88 8.76 13.81
N ASN A 81 -11.96 9.29 13.23
CA ASN A 81 -12.69 10.45 13.74
C ASN A 81 -11.75 11.63 14.05
N ALA A 82 -10.74 11.82 13.19
CA ALA A 82 -9.72 12.84 13.33
C ALA A 82 -9.83 13.84 12.19
N GLU A 83 -10.06 15.11 12.54
CA GLU A 83 -10.02 16.22 11.60
C GLU A 83 -8.57 16.68 11.45
N ILE A 84 -8.04 16.65 10.22
CA ILE A 84 -6.71 17.14 9.90
C ILE A 84 -6.77 18.16 8.78
N HIS A 85 -5.87 19.15 8.84
CA HIS A 85 -5.77 20.17 7.81
C HIS A 85 -4.88 19.68 6.66
N PRO A 86 -5.22 19.92 5.37
CA PRO A 86 -4.43 19.48 4.22
C PRO A 86 -2.96 19.96 4.26
N ASP A 87 -2.69 21.11 4.85
CA ASP A 87 -1.33 21.66 4.95
C ASP A 87 -0.46 20.97 6.00
N TRP A 88 -1.05 20.15 6.87
CA TRP A 88 -0.29 19.31 7.80
C TRP A 88 0.24 18.03 7.15
N ILE A 89 -0.17 17.75 5.91
CA ILE A 89 0.22 16.54 5.20
C ILE A 89 1.53 16.79 4.47
N VAL A 90 2.58 16.10 4.92
CA VAL A 90 3.91 16.09 4.31
C VAL A 90 4.21 14.67 3.80
N PRO A 91 4.13 14.43 2.48
CA PRO A 91 4.52 13.14 1.90
C PRO A 91 6.01 12.89 2.02
N VAL A 92 6.37 11.67 2.41
CA VAL A 92 7.76 11.24 2.56
C VAL A 92 7.96 9.85 1.95
N MET A 93 9.21 9.48 1.67
CA MET A 93 9.59 8.21 1.04
C MET A 93 9.70 7.07 2.08
N GLY A 94 8.60 6.82 2.79
CA GLY A 94 8.49 5.72 3.74
C GLY A 94 8.64 6.12 5.21
N THR A 95 8.16 5.23 6.09
CA THR A 95 8.04 5.49 7.54
C THR A 95 9.39 5.69 8.22
N VAL A 96 10.41 4.90 7.85
CA VAL A 96 11.75 5.01 8.44
C VAL A 96 12.36 6.37 8.13
N PHE A 97 12.23 6.82 6.87
CA PHE A 97 12.68 8.16 6.47
C PHE A 97 11.96 9.26 7.25
N ALA A 98 10.63 9.14 7.39
CA ALA A 98 9.83 10.10 8.16
C ALA A 98 10.33 10.22 9.61
N LEU A 99 10.51 9.09 10.29
CA LEU A 99 11.00 9.06 11.66
C LEU A 99 12.41 9.63 11.79
N SER A 100 13.33 9.24 10.90
CA SER A 100 14.71 9.74 10.93
C SER A 100 14.83 11.25 10.68
N THR A 101 13.83 11.84 10.02
CA THR A 101 13.82 13.27 9.74
C THR A 101 13.14 14.08 10.86
N ALA A 102 12.24 13.45 11.60
CA ALA A 102 11.50 14.08 12.69
C ALA A 102 12.25 14.09 14.04
N VAL A 103 13.30 13.28 14.18
CA VAL A 103 14.16 13.17 15.36
C VAL A 103 15.45 13.95 15.14
#